data_d16d5b7c94314be9658a1136fcf7ccbc
#
_entry.id   d16d5b7c94314be9658a1136fcf7ccbc
#
_cell.length_a   1.000
_cell.length_b   1.000
_cell.length_c   1.000
_cell.angle_alpha   90.00
_cell.angle_beta   90.00
_cell.angle_gamma   90.00
#
_symmetry.space_group_name_H-M   'P 1'
#
loop_
_entity.id
_entity.type
_entity.pdbx_description
1 polymer ?
#
loop_
_entity_poly.entity_id
_entity_poly.type
_entity_poly.pdbx_seq_one_letter_code
_entity_poly.pdbx_strand_id
1 'polypeptide(L)'
;ISSNFSRVTFMDDSFVKRIEAICDKYHVQREYLEIEITESANFTELDTLVTRIDQIRNAGFRVAMDDFGVESSNLALLSLVKFDVLKIDKGFVKDIISNKRAQIIIGLMAKMCHEMDIQLISEGIEDEQQLEVLRKYDVRILQGYLFSKPISIPAFQEKYLNF
;
A
#
# COMPACT_ATOMS: atom_id res chain seq x y z
N ILE A 1 -2.13 -10.46 -2.30
CA ILE A 1 -2.26 -9.77 -3.62
C ILE A 1 -2.92 -8.44 -3.39
N SER A 2 -2.34 -7.37 -3.89
CA SER A 2 -2.95 -6.05 -3.86
C SER A 2 -3.56 -5.69 -5.22
N SER A 3 -4.59 -4.85 -5.18
CA SER A 3 -5.30 -4.40 -6.37
C SER A 3 -5.76 -2.96 -6.21
N ASN A 4 -5.49 -2.16 -7.22
CA ASN A 4 -5.90 -0.76 -7.29
C ASN A 4 -7.38 -0.63 -7.66
N PHE A 5 -8.08 0.23 -6.92
CA PHE A 5 -9.46 0.57 -7.21
C PHE A 5 -9.63 2.09 -7.35
N SER A 6 -10.36 2.49 -8.40
CA SER A 6 -10.70 3.90 -8.54
C SER A 6 -11.61 4.35 -7.41
N ARG A 7 -11.54 5.65 -7.05
CA ARG A 7 -12.46 6.24 -6.06
C ARG A 7 -13.93 5.92 -6.37
N VAL A 8 -14.34 6.02 -7.62
CA VAL A 8 -15.73 5.74 -8.02
C VAL A 8 -16.13 4.31 -7.69
N THR A 9 -15.25 3.35 -8.00
CA THR A 9 -15.49 1.93 -7.71
C THR A 9 -15.49 1.67 -6.20
N PHE A 10 -14.56 2.26 -5.48
CA PHE A 10 -14.42 2.11 -4.03
C PHE A 10 -15.63 2.66 -3.27
N MET A 11 -16.21 3.77 -3.73
CA MET A 11 -17.36 4.42 -3.11
C MET A 11 -18.72 3.82 -3.50
N ASP A 12 -18.76 2.88 -4.45
CA ASP A 12 -19.98 2.16 -4.84
C ASP A 12 -20.48 1.28 -3.66
N ASP A 13 -21.74 1.42 -3.28
CA ASP A 13 -22.35 0.66 -2.17
C ASP A 13 -22.34 -0.85 -2.37
N SER A 14 -22.29 -1.30 -3.61
CA SER A 14 -22.20 -2.72 -3.96
C SER A 14 -20.78 -3.27 -3.92
N PHE A 15 -19.75 -2.41 -3.79
CA PHE A 15 -18.34 -2.77 -3.94
C PHE A 15 -17.94 -3.95 -3.04
N VAL A 16 -18.18 -3.82 -1.73
CA VAL A 16 -17.78 -4.85 -0.75
C VAL A 16 -18.45 -6.20 -1.08
N LYS A 17 -19.75 -6.18 -1.34
CA LYS A 17 -20.49 -7.41 -1.69
C LYS A 17 -19.98 -8.07 -2.97
N ARG A 18 -19.56 -7.26 -3.96
CA ARG A 18 -19.03 -7.77 -5.23
C ARG A 18 -17.69 -8.45 -5.05
N ILE A 19 -16.76 -7.85 -4.28
CA ILE A 19 -15.43 -8.48 -4.03
C ILE A 19 -15.59 -9.71 -3.13
N GLU A 20 -16.49 -9.69 -2.13
CA GLU A 20 -16.81 -10.88 -1.34
C GLU A 20 -17.29 -12.02 -2.23
N ALA A 21 -18.27 -11.77 -3.11
CA ALA A 21 -18.77 -12.79 -4.02
C ALA A 21 -17.69 -13.35 -4.96
N ILE A 22 -16.72 -12.53 -5.39
CA ILE A 22 -15.58 -13.00 -6.18
C ILE A 22 -14.68 -13.91 -5.34
N CYS A 23 -14.33 -13.50 -4.12
CA CYS A 23 -13.50 -14.29 -3.23
C CYS A 23 -14.17 -15.65 -2.91
N ASP A 24 -15.46 -15.64 -2.61
CA ASP A 24 -16.23 -16.85 -2.32
C ASP A 24 -16.29 -17.79 -3.54
N LYS A 25 -16.52 -17.24 -4.73
CA LYS A 25 -16.55 -17.99 -5.99
C LYS A 25 -15.22 -18.70 -6.29
N TYR A 26 -14.10 -18.06 -6.00
CA TYR A 26 -12.78 -18.59 -6.30
C TYR A 26 -12.06 -19.17 -5.07
N HIS A 27 -12.74 -19.27 -3.94
CA HIS A 27 -12.21 -19.79 -2.67
C HIS A 27 -10.95 -19.04 -2.20
N VAL A 28 -10.90 -17.72 -2.41
CA VAL A 28 -9.81 -16.85 -1.97
C VAL A 28 -10.11 -16.35 -0.56
N GLN A 29 -9.20 -16.55 0.36
CA GLN A 29 -9.31 -15.97 1.70
C GLN A 29 -9.15 -14.45 1.59
N ARG A 30 -10.08 -13.71 2.20
CA ARG A 30 -10.19 -12.25 2.04
C ARG A 30 -8.96 -11.51 2.57
N GLU A 31 -8.32 -12.02 3.61
CA GLU A 31 -7.08 -11.47 4.18
C GLU A 31 -5.89 -11.44 3.21
N TYR A 32 -5.94 -12.23 2.13
CA TYR A 32 -4.92 -12.22 1.07
C TYR A 32 -5.20 -11.23 -0.04
N LEU A 33 -6.34 -10.53 0.01
CA LEU A 33 -6.65 -9.45 -0.92
C LEU A 33 -6.53 -8.10 -0.22
N GLU A 34 -5.70 -7.23 -0.78
CA GLU A 34 -5.45 -5.89 -0.31
C GLU A 34 -6.06 -4.88 -1.30
N ILE A 35 -6.86 -3.98 -0.78
CA ILE A 35 -7.58 -2.96 -1.55
C ILE A 35 -6.74 -1.69 -1.50
N GLU A 36 -6.15 -1.32 -2.64
CA GLU A 36 -5.34 -0.10 -2.75
C GLU A 36 -6.19 1.10 -3.16
N ILE A 37 -6.02 2.19 -2.44
CA ILE A 37 -6.60 3.50 -2.76
C ILE A 37 -5.50 4.54 -2.78
N THR A 38 -5.51 5.43 -3.76
CA THR A 38 -4.49 6.48 -3.88
C THR A 38 -4.78 7.66 -2.95
N GLU A 39 -3.73 8.33 -2.48
CA GLU A 39 -3.81 9.55 -1.67
C GLU A 39 -4.58 10.67 -2.39
N SER A 40 -4.41 10.80 -3.70
CA SER A 40 -5.05 11.82 -4.56
C SER A 40 -6.56 11.71 -4.68
N ALA A 41 -7.15 10.68 -4.10
CA ALA A 41 -8.60 10.61 -3.98
C ALA A 41 -9.08 11.72 -3.03
N ASN A 42 -9.31 12.94 -3.58
CA ASN A 42 -9.87 14.09 -2.86
C ASN A 42 -11.19 13.68 -2.18
N PHE A 43 -11.08 13.29 -0.93
CA PHE A 43 -12.23 12.91 -0.12
C PHE A 43 -12.89 14.16 0.44
N THR A 44 -13.87 14.67 -0.27
CA THR A 44 -14.72 15.77 0.21
C THR A 44 -15.62 15.35 1.38
N GLU A 45 -15.74 14.02 1.59
CA GLU A 45 -16.59 13.41 2.62
C GLU A 45 -15.78 12.37 3.41
N LEU A 46 -14.97 12.85 4.36
CA LEU A 46 -14.12 12.01 5.21
C LEU A 46 -14.92 10.95 5.97
N ASP A 47 -16.10 11.30 6.48
CA ASP A 47 -16.94 10.35 7.23
C ASP A 47 -17.39 9.16 6.36
N THR A 48 -17.69 9.41 5.09
CA THR A 48 -18.05 8.36 4.14
C THR A 48 -16.84 7.46 3.84
N LEU A 49 -15.64 8.05 3.70
CA LEU A 49 -14.41 7.28 3.52
C LEU A 49 -14.12 6.38 4.73
N VAL A 50 -14.17 6.94 5.94
CA VAL A 50 -13.96 6.19 7.19
C VAL A 50 -14.93 5.01 7.25
N THR A 51 -16.22 5.29 7.04
CA THR A 51 -17.26 4.25 7.04
C THR A 51 -17.00 3.15 6.02
N ARG A 52 -16.57 3.53 4.82
CA ARG A 52 -16.27 2.58 3.74
C ARG A 52 -15.08 1.70 4.06
N ILE A 53 -14.00 2.28 4.57
CA ILE A 53 -12.80 1.53 4.98
C ILE A 53 -13.14 0.56 6.10
N ASP A 54 -13.92 0.99 7.10
CA ASP A 54 -14.35 0.10 8.17
C ASP A 54 -15.22 -1.06 7.65
N GLN A 55 -16.10 -0.82 6.68
CA GLN A 55 -16.88 -1.90 6.03
C GLN A 55 -15.98 -2.92 5.34
N ILE A 56 -14.97 -2.46 4.60
CA ILE A 56 -14.02 -3.33 3.89
C ILE A 56 -13.21 -4.16 4.88
N ARG A 57 -12.70 -3.53 5.94
CA ARG A 57 -11.91 -4.21 6.97
C ARG A 57 -12.76 -5.21 7.77
N ASN A 58 -13.99 -4.84 8.12
CA ASN A 58 -14.94 -5.74 8.79
C ASN A 58 -15.34 -6.94 7.92
N ALA A 59 -15.29 -6.80 6.60
CA ALA A 59 -15.48 -7.90 5.66
C ALA A 59 -14.24 -8.83 5.56
N GLY A 60 -13.13 -8.49 6.24
CA GLY A 60 -11.90 -9.29 6.30
C GLY A 60 -10.84 -8.94 5.26
N PHE A 61 -11.02 -7.87 4.50
CA PHE A 61 -10.02 -7.37 3.56
C PHE A 61 -9.02 -6.43 4.24
N ARG A 62 -7.82 -6.32 3.67
CA ARG A 62 -6.85 -5.30 4.05
C ARG A 62 -7.01 -4.06 3.17
N VAL A 63 -6.72 -2.88 3.73
CA VAL A 63 -6.76 -1.62 2.99
C VAL A 63 -5.39 -0.96 3.02
N ALA A 64 -4.89 -0.64 1.83
CA ALA A 64 -3.63 0.06 1.63
C ALA A 64 -3.87 1.49 1.13
N MET A 65 -3.12 2.45 1.68
CA MET A 65 -2.97 3.76 1.08
C MET A 65 -1.76 3.75 0.16
N ASP A 66 -2.00 4.01 -1.12
CA ASP A 66 -0.99 4.03 -2.18
C ASP A 66 -0.54 5.45 -2.52
N ASP A 67 0.65 5.56 -3.15
CA ASP A 67 1.27 6.81 -3.59
C ASP A 67 1.44 7.87 -2.48
N PHE A 68 1.66 7.44 -1.22
CA PHE A 68 1.78 8.38 -0.12
C PHE A 68 3.00 9.29 -0.29
N GLY A 69 2.72 10.61 -0.24
CA GLY A 69 3.74 11.66 -0.34
C GLY A 69 3.91 12.28 -1.72
N VAL A 70 3.12 11.88 -2.73
CA VAL A 70 3.17 12.49 -4.07
C VAL A 70 2.52 13.86 -4.08
N GLU A 71 1.39 14.02 -3.40
CA GLU A 71 0.64 15.28 -3.31
C GLU A 71 0.78 15.87 -1.90
N SER A 72 -0.18 16.67 -1.48
CA SER A 72 -0.21 17.25 -0.13
C SER A 72 -0.52 16.16 0.88
N SER A 73 0.48 15.38 1.27
CA SER A 73 0.34 14.26 2.21
C SER A 73 -0.52 14.61 3.41
N ASN A 74 -1.69 14.01 3.47
CA ASN A 74 -2.65 14.29 4.50
C ASN A 74 -2.44 13.36 5.71
N LEU A 75 -1.45 13.70 6.55
CA LEU A 75 -1.22 12.99 7.82
C LEU A 75 -2.48 12.94 8.70
N ALA A 76 -3.38 13.94 8.57
CA ALA A 76 -4.63 13.92 9.30
C ALA A 76 -5.50 12.73 8.89
N LEU A 77 -5.43 12.27 7.64
CA LEU A 77 -6.16 11.09 7.20
C LEU A 77 -5.72 9.83 7.94
N LEU A 78 -4.41 9.67 8.17
CA LEU A 78 -3.89 8.55 8.95
C LEU A 78 -4.36 8.56 10.41
N SER A 79 -4.69 9.72 10.97
CA SER A 79 -5.23 9.81 12.33
C SER A 79 -6.72 9.44 12.43
N LEU A 80 -7.45 9.52 11.32
CA LEU A 80 -8.89 9.27 11.27
C LEU A 80 -9.24 7.89 10.73
N VAL A 81 -8.41 7.36 9.84
CA VAL A 81 -8.66 6.13 9.09
C VAL A 81 -7.66 5.06 9.47
N LYS A 82 -8.14 3.86 9.73
CA LYS A 82 -7.30 2.69 10.00
C LYS A 82 -6.90 2.02 8.69
N PHE A 83 -5.71 2.32 8.22
CA PHE A 83 -5.07 1.58 7.14
C PHE A 83 -4.28 0.39 7.68
N ASP A 84 -4.22 -0.69 6.92
CA ASP A 84 -3.38 -1.85 7.23
C ASP A 84 -1.98 -1.70 6.61
N VAL A 85 -1.90 -0.94 5.51
CA VAL A 85 -0.66 -0.74 4.73
C VAL A 85 -0.54 0.72 4.30
N LEU A 86 0.68 1.24 4.36
CA LEU A 86 1.08 2.52 3.77
C LEU A 86 2.20 2.27 2.76
N LYS A 87 2.01 2.72 1.51
CA LYS A 87 2.99 2.56 0.44
C LYS A 87 3.62 3.91 0.12
N ILE A 88 4.94 4.01 0.32
CA ILE A 88 5.72 5.21 -0.01
C ILE A 88 6.04 5.19 -1.51
N ASP A 89 5.67 6.26 -2.20
CA ASP A 89 5.97 6.42 -3.62
C ASP A 89 7.46 6.46 -3.91
N LYS A 90 7.82 5.96 -5.09
CA LYS A 90 9.20 5.94 -5.62
C LYS A 90 9.89 7.31 -5.61
N GLY A 91 9.14 8.42 -5.65
CA GLY A 91 9.69 9.77 -5.60
C GLY A 91 10.49 10.05 -4.34
N PHE A 92 10.13 9.44 -3.19
CA PHE A 92 10.91 9.52 -1.95
C PHE A 92 12.19 8.70 -2.01
N VAL A 93 12.18 7.63 -2.78
CA VAL A 93 13.29 6.66 -2.84
C VAL A 93 14.32 7.04 -3.87
N LYS A 94 13.92 7.73 -4.93
CA LYS A 94 14.79 8.06 -6.07
C LYS A 94 16.13 8.68 -5.67
N ASP A 95 16.10 9.63 -4.76
CA ASP A 95 17.30 10.36 -4.33
C ASP A 95 17.75 10.00 -2.91
N ILE A 96 17.25 8.91 -2.34
CA ILE A 96 17.43 8.56 -0.93
C ILE A 96 18.88 8.36 -0.53
N ILE A 97 19.77 7.96 -1.44
CA ILE A 97 21.18 7.70 -1.17
C ILE A 97 21.88 8.99 -0.73
N SER A 98 21.62 10.10 -1.40
CA SER A 98 22.27 11.40 -1.17
C SER A 98 21.42 12.38 -0.36
N ASN A 99 20.10 12.19 -0.33
CA ASN A 99 19.16 13.11 0.29
C ASN A 99 18.89 12.78 1.76
N LYS A 100 19.70 13.39 2.64
CA LYS A 100 19.57 13.22 4.11
C LYS A 100 18.18 13.59 4.65
N ARG A 101 17.49 14.55 4.05
CA ARG A 101 16.14 14.95 4.49
C ARG A 101 15.13 13.84 4.16
N ALA A 102 15.20 13.25 2.97
CA ALA A 102 14.37 12.11 2.60
C ALA A 102 14.60 10.92 3.54
N GLN A 103 15.88 10.64 3.88
CA GLN A 103 16.22 9.59 4.85
C GLN A 103 15.56 9.82 6.21
N ILE A 104 15.61 11.06 6.73
CA ILE A 104 14.99 11.40 8.02
C ILE A 104 13.47 11.24 7.95
N ILE A 105 12.83 11.73 6.89
CA ILE A 105 11.38 11.62 6.69
C ILE A 105 10.96 10.14 6.67
N ILE A 106 11.64 9.31 5.89
CA ILE A 106 11.33 7.87 5.81
C ILE A 106 11.51 7.19 7.18
N GLY A 107 12.57 7.54 7.92
CA GLY A 107 12.77 7.00 9.27
C GLY A 107 11.66 7.39 10.25
N LEU A 108 11.15 8.63 10.16
CA LEU A 108 10.00 9.07 10.95
C LEU A 108 8.71 8.36 10.53
N MET A 109 8.51 8.17 9.22
CA MET A 109 7.35 7.41 8.71
C MET A 109 7.40 5.95 9.16
N ALA A 110 8.57 5.30 9.12
CA ALA A 110 8.73 3.93 9.59
C ALA A 110 8.37 3.80 11.08
N LYS A 111 8.85 4.73 11.90
CA LYS A 111 8.49 4.77 13.32
C LYS A 111 7.00 5.02 13.54
N MET A 112 6.42 5.99 12.83
CA MET A 112 4.99 6.28 12.91
C MET A 112 4.14 5.05 12.54
N CYS A 113 4.45 4.41 11.43
CA CYS A 113 3.73 3.21 10.99
C CYS A 113 3.84 2.07 12.01
N HIS A 114 5.03 1.88 12.60
CA HIS A 114 5.24 0.89 13.65
C HIS A 114 4.34 1.16 14.88
N GLU A 115 4.30 2.40 15.38
CA GLU A 115 3.48 2.79 16.53
C GLU A 115 1.97 2.70 16.25
N MET A 116 1.56 2.82 14.98
CA MET A 116 0.16 2.74 14.54
C MET A 116 -0.26 1.35 14.09
N ASP A 117 0.62 0.34 14.15
CA ASP A 117 0.40 -1.01 13.62
C ASP A 117 0.05 -1.01 12.12
N ILE A 118 0.71 -0.13 11.35
CA ILE A 118 0.58 -0.02 9.90
C ILE A 118 1.83 -0.64 9.25
N GLN A 119 1.63 -1.53 8.29
CA GLN A 119 2.72 -2.10 7.50
C GLN A 119 3.24 -1.06 6.50
N LEU A 120 4.51 -0.69 6.59
CA LEU A 120 5.13 0.23 5.64
C LEU A 120 5.77 -0.53 4.48
N ILE A 121 5.40 -0.15 3.26
CA ILE A 121 6.00 -0.63 2.02
C ILE A 121 6.69 0.55 1.33
N SER A 122 7.91 0.35 0.86
CA SER A 122 8.60 1.33 0.01
C SER A 122 8.69 0.82 -1.41
N GLU A 123 8.26 1.65 -2.36
CA GLU A 123 8.22 1.32 -3.77
C GLU A 123 9.38 1.91 -4.57
N GLY A 124 9.58 1.41 -5.78
CA GLY A 124 10.54 1.95 -6.73
C GLY A 124 11.99 1.70 -6.39
N ILE A 125 12.30 0.58 -5.70
CA ILE A 125 13.69 0.19 -5.41
C ILE A 125 14.34 -0.32 -6.69
N GLU A 126 15.41 0.33 -7.13
CA GLU A 126 16.11 0.01 -8.38
C GLU A 126 17.55 -0.48 -8.15
N ASP A 127 18.16 -0.16 -7.01
CA ASP A 127 19.54 -0.56 -6.69
C ASP A 127 19.76 -0.98 -5.22
N GLU A 128 20.89 -1.68 -4.99
CA GLU A 128 21.25 -2.20 -3.67
C GLU A 128 21.57 -1.09 -2.65
N GLN A 129 22.02 0.09 -3.09
CA GLN A 129 22.35 1.17 -2.17
C GLN A 129 21.07 1.78 -1.57
N GLN A 130 20.01 1.91 -2.38
CA GLN A 130 18.67 2.30 -1.90
C GLN A 130 18.16 1.29 -0.86
N LEU A 131 18.27 -0.01 -1.17
CA LEU A 131 17.92 -1.09 -0.26
C LEU A 131 18.63 -0.98 1.10
N GLU A 132 19.95 -0.78 1.08
CA GLU A 132 20.76 -0.65 2.30
C GLU A 132 20.33 0.56 3.14
N VAL A 133 20.07 1.70 2.47
CA VAL A 133 19.61 2.91 3.18
C VAL A 133 18.26 2.66 3.83
N LEU A 134 17.30 2.09 3.13
CA LEU A 134 15.96 1.81 3.67
C LEU A 134 16.00 0.85 4.86
N ARG A 135 16.83 -0.19 4.78
CA ARG A 135 17.04 -1.14 5.88
C ARG A 135 17.57 -0.47 7.16
N LYS A 136 18.44 0.54 7.05
CA LYS A 136 18.94 1.31 8.21
C LYS A 136 17.83 2.04 8.94
N TYR A 137 16.74 2.36 8.25
CA TYR A 137 15.56 3.01 8.82
C TYR A 137 14.43 2.03 9.15
N ASP A 138 14.73 0.73 9.19
CA ASP A 138 13.80 -0.35 9.54
C ASP A 138 12.61 -0.50 8.57
N VAL A 139 12.76 -0.04 7.32
CA VAL A 139 11.80 -0.33 6.24
C VAL A 139 12.11 -1.73 5.70
N ARG A 140 11.21 -2.68 5.97
CA ARG A 140 11.47 -4.11 5.72
C ARG A 140 10.78 -4.67 4.49
N ILE A 141 9.69 -4.03 4.05
CA ILE A 141 8.95 -4.49 2.88
C ILE A 141 9.21 -3.51 1.75
N LEU A 142 9.72 -4.07 0.67
CA LEU A 142 10.30 -3.32 -0.42
C LEU A 142 9.81 -3.87 -1.76
N GLN A 143 9.44 -2.98 -2.67
CA GLN A 143 8.99 -3.31 -4.02
C GLN A 143 9.77 -2.49 -5.04
N GLY A 144 10.18 -3.13 -6.15
CA GLY A 144 10.88 -2.42 -7.22
C GLY A 144 11.59 -3.31 -8.21
N TYR A 145 12.17 -2.69 -9.21
CA TYR A 145 12.82 -3.38 -10.31
C TYR A 145 14.13 -4.09 -9.91
N LEU A 146 14.67 -3.74 -8.77
CA LEU A 146 15.79 -4.51 -8.17
C LEU A 146 15.41 -5.97 -7.98
N PHE A 147 14.16 -6.25 -7.59
CA PHE A 147 13.67 -7.62 -7.32
C PHE A 147 13.10 -8.28 -8.58
N SER A 148 12.17 -7.58 -9.23
CA SER A 148 11.59 -8.03 -10.50
C SER A 148 10.85 -6.89 -11.19
N LYS A 149 10.95 -6.84 -12.51
CA LYS A 149 10.00 -6.08 -13.34
C LYS A 149 8.67 -6.85 -13.39
N PRO A 150 7.55 -6.19 -13.76
CA PRO A 150 6.30 -6.88 -14.00
C PRO A 150 6.48 -8.01 -15.01
N ILE A 151 5.97 -9.19 -14.68
CA ILE A 151 6.02 -10.39 -15.51
C ILE A 151 4.62 -10.97 -15.68
N SER A 152 4.43 -11.79 -16.72
CA SER A 152 3.15 -12.46 -16.94
C SER A 152 2.87 -13.50 -15.85
N ILE A 153 1.57 -13.84 -15.65
CA ILE A 153 1.19 -14.88 -14.68
C ILE A 153 1.90 -16.21 -14.93
N PRO A 154 2.00 -16.73 -16.17
CA PRO A 154 2.76 -17.96 -16.42
C PRO A 154 4.24 -17.87 -16.01
N ALA A 155 4.91 -16.75 -16.33
CA ALA A 155 6.30 -16.53 -15.93
C ALA A 155 6.46 -16.40 -14.41
N PHE A 156 5.49 -15.79 -13.73
CA PHE A 156 5.46 -15.74 -12.26
C PHE A 156 5.32 -17.12 -11.65
N GLN A 157 4.40 -17.91 -12.17
CA GLN A 157 4.20 -19.30 -11.73
C GLN A 157 5.47 -20.13 -11.90
N GLU A 158 6.09 -20.05 -13.07
CA GLU A 158 7.36 -20.78 -13.36
C GLU A 158 8.48 -20.35 -12.42
N LYS A 159 8.63 -19.05 -12.17
CA LYS A 159 9.75 -18.51 -11.40
C LYS A 159 9.60 -18.67 -9.88
N TYR A 160 8.38 -18.56 -9.35
CA TYR A 160 8.15 -18.44 -7.92
C TYR A 160 7.24 -19.49 -7.31
N LEU A 161 6.44 -20.23 -8.11
CA LEU A 161 5.46 -21.20 -7.63
C LEU A 161 5.75 -22.62 -8.13
N ASN A 162 6.88 -22.87 -8.80
CA ASN A 162 7.30 -24.23 -9.14
C ASN A 162 7.69 -24.95 -7.84
N PHE A 163 6.76 -25.77 -7.37
CA PHE A 163 6.94 -26.80 -6.36
C PHE A 163 7.06 -28.15 -7.03
#